data_bc15b366d12ac10aa3266607bb231fda
#
_entry.id   bc15b366d12ac10aa3266607bb231fda
#
_cell.length_a   1.000
_cell.length_b   1.000
_cell.length_c   1.000
_cell.angle_alpha   90.00
_cell.angle_beta   90.00
_cell.angle_gamma   90.00
#
_symmetry.space_group_name_H-M   'P 1'
#
loop_
_entity.id
_entity.type
_entity.pdbx_description
1 polymer ?
#
loop_
_entity_poly.entity_id
_entity_poly.type
_entity_poly.pdbx_seq_one_letter_code
_entity_poly.pdbx_strand_id
1 'polypeptide(L)'
;MLKISDFFKKIQNKHTQELFIRSIIQSALKSCAGIDVTIESIGINSGTVTLKGISQSERSQIFIKKHKIIEAINIGQTIRKVTDMR
;
A
#
# COMPACT_ATOMS: atom_id res chain seq x y z
N MET A 1 16.98 -21.97 0.44
CA MET A 1 15.58 -21.84 0.86
C MET A 1 15.50 -20.83 2.01
N LEU A 2 14.69 -19.81 1.86
CA LEU A 2 14.54 -18.79 2.89
C LEU A 2 13.67 -19.32 4.02
N LYS A 3 14.19 -19.27 5.24
CA LYS A 3 13.41 -19.62 6.42
C LYS A 3 12.46 -18.48 6.76
N ILE A 4 11.35 -18.81 7.40
CA ILE A 4 10.39 -17.80 7.86
C ILE A 4 11.08 -16.75 8.74
N SER A 5 12.03 -17.17 9.58
CA SER A 5 12.78 -16.25 10.43
C SER A 5 13.60 -15.23 9.63
N ASP A 6 14.16 -15.65 8.49
CA ASP A 6 14.89 -14.73 7.62
C ASP A 6 13.97 -13.72 6.97
N PHE A 7 12.77 -14.16 6.61
CA PHE A 7 11.74 -13.28 6.07
C PHE A 7 11.36 -12.21 7.10
N PHE A 8 11.14 -12.60 8.34
CA PHE A 8 10.81 -11.66 9.42
C PHE A 8 11.95 -10.69 9.71
N LYS A 9 13.19 -11.13 9.66
CA LYS A 9 14.35 -10.25 9.82
C LYS A 9 14.39 -9.19 8.73
N LYS A 10 14.09 -9.55 7.49
CA LYS A 10 14.01 -8.60 6.39
C LYS A 10 12.90 -7.58 6.61
N ILE A 11 11.75 -8.01 7.11
CA ILE A 11 10.62 -7.12 7.37
C ILE A 11 10.92 -6.15 8.50
N GLN A 12 11.78 -6.52 9.45
CA GLN A 12 12.18 -5.65 10.55
C GLN A 12 13.03 -4.47 10.10
N ASN A 13 13.68 -4.55 8.95
CA ASN A 13 14.38 -3.41 8.37
C ASN A 13 13.35 -2.38 7.91
N LYS A 14 13.52 -1.13 8.34
CA LYS A 14 12.58 -0.05 8.03
C LYS A 14 12.35 0.11 6.54
N HIS A 15 13.41 0.05 5.74
CA HIS A 15 13.32 0.16 4.29
C HIS A 15 12.53 -1.00 3.69
N THR A 16 12.79 -2.21 4.17
CA THR A 16 12.07 -3.40 3.70
C THR A 16 10.59 -3.35 4.10
N GLN A 17 10.29 -2.85 5.29
CA GLN A 17 8.90 -2.66 5.74
C GLN A 17 8.16 -1.70 4.83
N GLU A 18 8.77 -0.59 4.46
CA GLU A 18 8.16 0.37 3.55
C GLU A 18 7.87 -0.23 2.18
N LEU A 19 8.83 -0.97 1.63
CA LEU A 19 8.64 -1.66 0.34
C LEU A 19 7.51 -2.68 0.41
N PHE A 20 7.45 -3.41 1.51
CA PHE A 20 6.40 -4.41 1.73
C PHE A 20 5.02 -3.76 1.77
N ILE A 21 4.88 -2.67 2.52
CA ILE A 21 3.62 -1.95 2.63
C ILE A 21 3.22 -1.35 1.29
N ARG A 22 4.15 -0.76 0.56
CA ARG A 22 3.89 -0.21 -0.77
C ARG A 22 3.44 -1.28 -1.75
N SER A 23 4.04 -2.47 -1.67
CA SER A 23 3.64 -3.61 -2.49
C SER A 23 2.20 -4.03 -2.22
N ILE A 24 1.80 -4.06 -0.95
CA ILE A 24 0.44 -4.39 -0.56
C ILE A 24 -0.54 -3.31 -1.04
N ILE A 25 -0.17 -2.04 -0.93
CA ILE A 25 -0.98 -0.93 -1.43
C ILE A 25 -1.16 -1.05 -2.96
N GLN A 26 -0.09 -1.36 -3.67
CA GLN A 26 -0.14 -1.57 -5.12
C GLN A 26 -1.13 -2.68 -5.48
N SER A 27 -1.04 -3.81 -4.79
CA SER A 27 -1.95 -4.94 -5.00
C SER A 27 -3.40 -4.59 -4.67
N ALA A 28 -3.62 -3.86 -3.58
CA ALA A 28 -4.96 -3.43 -3.18
C ALA A 28 -5.57 -2.49 -4.21
N LEU A 29 -4.81 -1.55 -4.73
CA LEU A 29 -5.28 -0.63 -5.77
C LEU A 29 -5.65 -1.38 -7.04
N LYS A 30 -4.85 -2.35 -7.43
CA LYS A 30 -5.13 -3.15 -8.60
C LYS A 30 -6.37 -4.02 -8.42
N SER A 31 -6.51 -4.65 -7.26
CA SER A 31 -7.64 -5.54 -6.99
C SER A 31 -8.94 -4.78 -6.77
N CYS A 32 -8.90 -3.68 -6.02
CA CYS A 32 -10.11 -2.95 -5.64
C CYS A 32 -10.54 -1.93 -6.68
N ALA A 33 -9.59 -1.23 -7.29
CA ALA A 33 -9.89 -0.13 -8.22
C ALA A 33 -9.45 -0.40 -9.65
N GLY A 34 -8.71 -1.48 -9.89
CA GLY A 34 -8.19 -1.81 -11.21
C GLY A 34 -7.14 -0.83 -11.71
N ILE A 35 -6.44 -0.16 -10.80
CA ILE A 35 -5.46 0.87 -11.11
C ILE A 35 -4.06 0.32 -10.91
N ASP A 36 -3.22 0.45 -11.93
CA ASP A 36 -1.80 0.09 -11.84
C ASP A 36 -0.98 1.31 -11.46
N VAL A 37 -0.29 1.21 -10.33
CA VAL A 37 0.64 2.25 -9.88
C VAL A 37 2.00 1.61 -9.62
N THR A 38 3.06 2.40 -9.75
CA THR A 38 4.39 1.93 -9.39
C THR A 38 4.62 2.10 -7.91
N ILE A 39 5.49 1.26 -7.35
CA ILE A 39 5.84 1.36 -5.92
C ILE A 39 6.41 2.74 -5.60
N GLU A 40 7.15 3.32 -6.53
CA GLU A 40 7.78 4.64 -6.38
C GLU A 40 6.75 5.77 -6.30
N SER A 41 5.57 5.57 -6.87
CA SER A 41 4.48 6.55 -6.82
C SER A 41 3.75 6.56 -5.50
N ILE A 42 3.97 5.56 -4.65
CA ILE A 42 3.27 5.40 -3.39
C ILE A 42 4.11 5.96 -2.25
N GLY A 43 3.56 6.91 -1.51
CA GLY A 43 4.17 7.45 -0.30
C GLY A 43 3.32 7.14 0.91
N ILE A 44 3.95 6.93 2.06
CA ILE A 44 3.26 6.68 3.31
C ILE A 44 3.80 7.66 4.36
N ASN A 45 2.89 8.37 5.01
CA ASN A 45 3.26 9.32 6.05
C ASN A 45 2.17 9.32 7.14
N SER A 46 2.53 8.90 8.34
CA SER A 46 1.66 8.91 9.52
C SER A 46 0.30 8.23 9.27
N GLY A 47 0.32 7.09 8.58
CA GLY A 47 -0.88 6.34 8.28
C GLY A 47 -1.67 6.85 7.08
N THR A 48 -1.18 7.88 6.40
CA THR A 48 -1.80 8.42 5.20
C THR A 48 -1.02 7.96 3.97
N VAL A 49 -1.72 7.37 3.02
CA VAL A 49 -1.12 6.96 1.74
C VAL A 49 -1.27 8.09 0.75
N THR A 50 -0.18 8.48 0.11
CA THR A 50 -0.15 9.51 -0.91
C THR A 50 0.23 8.88 -2.24
N LEU A 51 -0.50 9.20 -3.30
CA LEU A 51 -0.25 8.68 -4.64
C LEU A 51 0.16 9.83 -5.56
N LYS A 52 1.23 9.61 -6.32
CA LYS A 52 1.75 10.60 -7.27
C LYS A 52 1.61 10.07 -8.69
N GLY A 53 1.46 10.99 -9.63
CA GLY A 53 1.44 10.64 -11.04
C GLY A 53 0.19 9.93 -11.52
N ILE A 54 -0.89 9.97 -10.77
CA ILE A 54 -2.17 9.40 -11.18
C ILE A 54 -3.04 10.46 -11.83
N SER A 55 -3.87 10.03 -12.78
CA SER A 55 -4.80 10.92 -13.45
C SER A 55 -5.95 11.29 -12.51
N GLN A 56 -6.69 12.35 -12.87
CA GLN A 56 -7.86 12.76 -12.09
C GLN A 56 -8.93 11.68 -12.09
N SER A 57 -9.10 10.99 -13.20
CA SER A 57 -10.04 9.89 -13.32
C SER A 57 -9.69 8.75 -12.36
N GLU A 58 -8.41 8.39 -12.30
CA GLU A 58 -7.93 7.36 -11.38
C GLU A 58 -8.09 7.79 -9.93
N ARG A 59 -7.82 9.05 -9.63
CA ARG A 59 -7.98 9.62 -8.30
C ARG A 59 -9.44 9.55 -7.84
N SER A 60 -10.37 9.83 -8.74
CA SER A 60 -11.81 9.73 -8.45
C SER A 60 -12.21 8.29 -8.13
N GLN A 61 -11.69 7.32 -8.88
CA GLN A 61 -11.94 5.91 -8.63
C GLN A 61 -11.43 5.49 -7.26
N ILE A 62 -10.24 5.93 -6.91
CA ILE A 62 -9.64 5.65 -5.61
C ILE A 62 -10.49 6.25 -4.49
N PHE A 63 -10.95 7.47 -4.66
CA PHE A 63 -11.78 8.15 -3.67
C PHE A 63 -13.08 7.39 -3.42
N ILE A 64 -13.74 6.94 -4.47
CA ILE A 64 -15.00 6.19 -4.38
C ILE A 64 -14.78 4.86 -3.63
N LYS A 65 -13.67 4.20 -3.88
CA LYS A 65 -13.37 2.87 -3.31
C LYS A 65 -12.42 2.93 -2.13
N LYS A 66 -12.21 4.10 -1.59
CA LYS A 66 -11.24 4.37 -0.51
C LYS A 66 -11.37 3.41 0.67
N HIS A 67 -12.58 3.21 1.17
CA HIS A 67 -12.81 2.33 2.32
C HIS A 67 -12.39 0.90 2.04
N LYS A 68 -12.73 0.38 0.88
CA LYS A 68 -12.36 -0.99 0.49
C LYS A 68 -10.86 -1.14 0.34
N ILE A 69 -10.21 -0.13 -0.23
CA ILE A 69 -8.76 -0.14 -0.43
C ILE A 69 -8.04 -0.12 0.92
N ILE A 70 -8.44 0.77 1.80
CA ILE A 70 -7.85 0.88 3.14
C ILE A 70 -8.06 -0.42 3.92
N GLU A 71 -9.24 -0.99 3.88
CA GLU A 71 -9.53 -2.26 4.54
C GLU A 71 -8.65 -3.38 4.00
N ALA A 72 -8.51 -3.47 2.67
CA ALA A 72 -7.66 -4.47 2.05
C ALA A 72 -6.19 -4.32 2.46
N ILE A 73 -5.70 -3.08 2.55
CA ILE A 73 -4.33 -2.80 2.98
C ILE A 73 -4.13 -3.26 4.43
N ASN A 74 -5.05 -2.94 5.31
CA ASN A 74 -4.94 -3.28 6.73
C ASN A 74 -5.08 -4.78 6.98
N ILE A 75 -5.82 -5.49 6.15
CA ILE A 75 -5.91 -6.95 6.20
C ILE A 75 -4.61 -7.57 5.71
N GLY A 76 -4.01 -6.99 4.66
CA GLY A 76 -2.81 -7.54 4.04
C GLY A 76 -1.53 -7.33 4.85
N GLN A 77 -1.53 -6.41 5.81
CA GLN A 77 -0.37 -6.14 6.65
C GLN A 77 -0.79 -5.52 7.97
N THR A 78 0.00 -5.77 9.01
CA THR A 78 -0.25 -5.23 10.35
C THR A 78 0.89 -4.33 10.83
N ILE A 79 1.88 -4.07 9.99
CA ILE A 79 3.06 -3.28 10.34
C ILE A 79 2.67 -1.83 10.59
N ARG A 80 1.84 -1.26 9.71
CA ARG A 80 1.34 0.10 9.85
C ARG A 80 -0.14 0.14 9.49
N LYS A 81 -0.93 0.73 10.37
CA LYS A 81 -2.34 0.93 10.08
C LYS A 81 -2.51 2.12 9.15
N VAL A 82 -3.18 1.90 8.04
CA VAL A 82 -3.53 2.97 7.10
C VAL A 82 -4.90 3.51 7.49
N THR A 83 -4.99 4.82 7.66
CA THR A 83 -6.23 5.48 8.07
C THR A 83 -6.81 6.39 6.99
N ASP A 84 -6.01 6.81 6.02
CA ASP A 84 -6.46 7.70 4.97
C ASP A 84 -5.63 7.52 3.70
N MET A 85 -6.16 7.99 2.57
CA MET A 85 -5.47 8.02 1.27
C MET A 85 -5.73 9.37 0.61
N ARG A 86 -4.69 9.88 -0.02
CA ARG A 86 -4.78 11.15 -0.75
C ARG A 86 -4.20 11.08 -2.13
#